data_32986c6db3f95a1837d1fa772c9a2135
#
_entry.id   32986c6db3f95a1837d1fa772c9a2135
#
_cell.length_a   1.000
_cell.length_b   1.000
_cell.length_c   1.000
_cell.angle_alpha   90.00
_cell.angle_beta   90.00
_cell.angle_gamma   90.00
#
_symmetry.space_group_name_H-M   'P 1'
#
loop_
_entity.id
_entity.type
_entity.pdbx_description
1 polymer ?
#
loop_
_entity_poly.entity_id
_entity_poly.type
_entity_poly.pdbx_seq_one_letter_code
_entity_poly.pdbx_strand_id
1 'polypeptide(L)'
;FSETQYAKGVMPIDSYKKDIDEFCNTELELDWDSLRKNIQAKGLRNSTLTALMPCESSSQISNSTNGIEPPRGFISVKQSKDGILKQVVPEFEKLHKSYELLWDIKDNEGYLQLCAIMQKFVDQSISTNTHYDPSQYDGNRVPMKLFLMDLLKAYKYGIKTLYYHNTRDGASDDQNAAIKGDDDCEDGVCKL
;
A
#
# COMPACT_ATOMS: atom_id res chain seq x y z
N PHE A 1 -20.46 23.37 4.57
CA PHE A 1 -19.10 23.76 4.22
C PHE A 1 -18.42 24.54 5.36
N SER A 2 -19.09 25.55 5.96
CA SER A 2 -18.51 26.48 6.93
C SER A 2 -17.76 25.86 8.12
N GLU A 3 -18.09 24.64 8.48
CA GLU A 3 -17.46 23.93 9.60
C GLU A 3 -16.31 23.01 9.20
N THR A 4 -16.08 22.87 7.90
CA THR A 4 -15.01 22.00 7.39
C THR A 4 -13.63 22.61 7.54
N GLN A 5 -12.58 21.79 7.52
CA GLN A 5 -11.19 22.26 7.50
C GLN A 5 -10.92 23.06 6.22
N TYR A 6 -11.50 22.68 5.09
CA TYR A 6 -11.38 23.38 3.84
C TYR A 6 -11.94 24.82 3.89
N ALA A 7 -13.05 25.05 4.61
CA ALA A 7 -13.57 26.38 4.83
C ALA A 7 -12.61 27.27 5.63
N LYS A 8 -11.85 26.67 6.55
CA LYS A 8 -10.81 27.34 7.33
C LYS A 8 -9.51 27.54 6.53
N GLY A 9 -9.47 27.07 5.28
CA GLY A 9 -8.27 27.09 4.44
C GLY A 9 -7.22 26.04 4.79
N VAL A 10 -7.58 25.06 5.60
CA VAL A 10 -6.66 23.94 5.96
C VAL A 10 -6.85 22.81 4.96
N MET A 11 -5.77 22.48 4.27
CA MET A 11 -5.69 21.39 3.30
C MET A 11 -4.86 20.22 3.86
N PRO A 12 -4.92 19.02 3.28
CA PRO A 12 -4.14 17.88 3.76
C PRO A 12 -2.64 18.20 3.91
N ILE A 13 -2.07 18.92 2.96
CA ILE A 13 -0.67 19.35 2.94
C ILE A 13 -0.26 20.30 4.09
N ASP A 14 -1.21 20.81 4.84
CA ASP A 14 -0.96 21.72 5.98
C ASP A 14 -0.90 20.94 7.31
N SER A 15 -1.44 19.73 7.36
CA SER A 15 -1.67 18.99 8.62
C SER A 15 -0.87 17.70 8.77
N TYR A 16 0.01 17.38 7.84
CA TYR A 16 0.85 16.18 7.93
C TYR A 16 2.01 16.34 8.93
N LYS A 17 2.62 15.24 9.34
CA LYS A 17 3.81 15.24 10.21
C LYS A 17 5.05 15.62 9.42
N LYS A 18 5.73 16.70 9.82
CA LYS A 18 6.90 17.24 9.11
C LYS A 18 8.11 16.32 9.11
N ASP A 19 8.19 15.37 10.04
CA ASP A 19 9.26 14.35 10.06
C ASP A 19 9.36 13.58 8.73
N ILE A 20 8.26 13.52 7.97
CA ILE A 20 8.23 12.86 6.65
C ILE A 20 9.06 13.59 5.59
N ASP A 21 9.30 14.87 5.76
CA ASP A 21 10.10 15.65 4.81
C ASP A 21 11.58 15.22 4.80
N GLU A 22 12.02 14.47 5.82
CA GLU A 22 13.34 13.82 5.83
C GLU A 22 13.46 12.74 4.75
N PHE A 23 12.34 12.09 4.39
CA PHE A 23 12.30 11.03 3.37
C PHE A 23 11.93 11.54 1.98
N CYS A 24 11.10 12.55 1.92
CA CYS A 24 10.63 13.12 0.66
C CYS A 24 10.22 14.57 0.84
N ASN A 25 11.11 15.48 0.45
CA ASN A 25 10.89 16.93 0.44
C ASN A 25 10.95 17.46 -0.99
N THR A 26 10.08 16.95 -1.84
CA THR A 26 9.97 17.41 -3.23
C THR A 26 9.08 18.65 -3.29
N GLU A 27 9.47 19.64 -4.06
CA GLU A 27 8.65 20.83 -4.33
C GLU A 27 7.32 20.41 -4.97
N LEU A 28 6.24 21.04 -4.52
CA LEU A 28 4.90 20.76 -5.01
C LEU A 28 4.68 21.46 -6.35
N GLU A 29 4.36 20.72 -7.39
CA GLU A 29 4.15 21.26 -8.74
C GLU A 29 2.81 21.99 -8.90
N LEU A 30 1.80 21.59 -8.10
CA LEU A 30 0.46 22.17 -8.18
C LEU A 30 0.35 23.48 -7.38
N ASP A 31 -0.38 24.45 -7.89
CA ASP A 31 -0.67 25.72 -7.21
C ASP A 31 -1.73 25.51 -6.11
N TRP A 32 -1.27 25.03 -4.97
CA TRP A 32 -2.10 24.79 -3.79
C TRP A 32 -2.67 26.07 -3.19
N ASP A 33 -2.00 27.21 -3.34
CA ASP A 33 -2.46 28.50 -2.80
C ASP A 33 -3.64 29.04 -3.60
N SER A 34 -3.60 28.99 -4.91
CA SER A 34 -4.74 29.34 -5.75
C SER A 34 -5.92 28.40 -5.53
N LEU A 35 -5.68 27.10 -5.37
CA LEU A 35 -6.72 26.12 -5.03
C LEU A 35 -7.38 26.47 -3.69
N ARG A 36 -6.59 26.75 -2.65
CA ARG A 36 -7.07 27.15 -1.31
C ARG A 36 -7.98 28.39 -1.39
N LYS A 37 -7.52 29.43 -2.06
CA LYS A 37 -8.30 30.68 -2.24
C LYS A 37 -9.62 30.42 -2.96
N ASN A 38 -9.59 29.60 -4.01
CA ASN A 38 -10.78 29.23 -4.77
C ASN A 38 -11.78 28.44 -3.91
N ILE A 39 -11.30 27.50 -3.11
CA ILE A 39 -12.15 26.71 -2.19
C ILE A 39 -12.80 27.61 -1.15
N GLN A 40 -12.05 28.53 -0.55
CA GLN A 40 -12.59 29.45 0.45
C GLN A 40 -13.63 30.40 -0.15
N ALA A 41 -13.42 30.87 -1.39
CA ALA A 41 -14.32 31.78 -2.05
C ALA A 41 -15.60 31.13 -2.60
N LYS A 42 -15.48 29.92 -3.15
CA LYS A 42 -16.58 29.22 -3.85
C LYS A 42 -17.22 28.10 -3.05
N GLY A 43 -16.53 27.61 -2.01
CA GLY A 43 -16.93 26.45 -1.23
C GLY A 43 -16.61 25.12 -1.89
N LEU A 44 -16.89 24.05 -1.16
CA LEU A 44 -16.87 22.66 -1.64
C LEU A 44 -18.19 22.00 -1.30
N ARG A 45 -18.61 21.09 -2.17
CA ARG A 45 -19.83 20.31 -1.95
C ARG A 45 -19.62 19.26 -0.83
N ASN A 46 -18.46 18.62 -0.79
CA ASN A 46 -18.16 17.55 0.13
C ASN A 46 -17.28 18.04 1.29
N SER A 47 -17.47 17.47 2.46
CA SER A 47 -16.68 17.79 3.67
C SER A 47 -15.29 17.16 3.64
N THR A 48 -15.16 16.03 2.96
CA THR A 48 -13.92 15.26 2.73
C THR A 48 -13.88 14.78 1.28
N LEU A 49 -12.70 14.63 0.71
CA LEU A 49 -12.53 14.35 -0.72
C LEU A 49 -11.84 13.05 -1.03
N THR A 50 -10.79 12.71 -0.29
CA THR A 50 -9.88 11.61 -0.64
C THR A 50 -9.70 10.62 0.50
N ALA A 51 -9.69 9.34 0.15
CA ALA A 51 -9.31 8.22 1.00
C ALA A 51 -8.67 7.13 0.11
N LEU A 52 -7.75 6.36 0.64
CA LEU A 52 -7.21 5.20 -0.06
C LEU A 52 -7.66 3.93 0.66
N MET A 53 -8.60 3.23 0.01
CA MET A 53 -9.17 1.98 0.51
C MET A 53 -8.59 0.76 -0.21
N PRO A 54 -8.79 -0.46 0.28
CA PRO A 54 -8.52 -1.68 -0.49
C PRO A 54 -9.36 -1.71 -1.78
N CYS A 55 -8.72 -2.04 -2.89
CA CYS A 55 -9.33 -2.00 -4.22
C CYS A 55 -9.69 -3.41 -4.71
N GLU A 56 -10.51 -4.13 -3.96
CA GLU A 56 -10.82 -5.56 -4.12
C GLU A 56 -11.19 -5.99 -5.54
N SER A 57 -12.05 -5.26 -6.22
CA SER A 57 -12.53 -5.59 -7.55
C SER A 57 -11.87 -4.78 -8.65
N SER A 58 -11.67 -3.49 -8.43
CA SER A 58 -11.05 -2.60 -9.43
C SER A 58 -9.59 -2.97 -9.71
N SER A 59 -8.85 -3.46 -8.71
CA SER A 59 -7.49 -3.96 -8.90
C SER A 59 -7.43 -5.17 -9.85
N GLN A 60 -8.44 -6.02 -9.84
CA GLN A 60 -8.52 -7.14 -10.77
C GLN A 60 -8.66 -6.69 -12.22
N ILE A 61 -9.49 -5.66 -12.46
CA ILE A 61 -9.72 -5.11 -13.79
C ILE A 61 -8.46 -4.39 -14.32
N SER A 62 -7.78 -3.66 -13.45
CA SER A 62 -6.58 -2.89 -13.79
C SER A 62 -5.28 -3.71 -13.76
N ASN A 63 -5.36 -4.99 -13.40
CA ASN A 63 -4.19 -5.85 -13.17
C ASN A 63 -3.16 -5.21 -12.23
N SER A 64 -3.61 -4.79 -11.07
CA SER A 64 -2.80 -4.15 -10.03
C SER A 64 -2.99 -4.82 -8.67
N THR A 65 -2.19 -4.46 -7.69
CA THR A 65 -2.33 -4.93 -6.31
C THR A 65 -3.57 -4.32 -5.65
N ASN A 66 -4.09 -4.99 -4.61
CA ASN A 66 -5.28 -4.55 -3.88
C ASN A 66 -5.08 -3.24 -3.10
N GLY A 67 -3.85 -2.87 -2.81
CA GLY A 67 -3.49 -1.65 -2.08
C GLY A 67 -2.15 -1.11 -2.55
N ILE A 68 -1.48 -0.34 -1.69
CA ILE A 68 -0.14 0.21 -1.96
C ILE A 68 0.94 -0.87 -1.81
N GLU A 69 0.55 -2.06 -1.43
CA GLU A 69 1.44 -3.19 -1.14
C GLU A 69 2.10 -3.76 -2.40
N PRO A 70 3.32 -4.27 -2.30
CA PRO A 70 3.89 -5.14 -3.32
C PRO A 70 3.05 -6.42 -3.52
N PRO A 71 3.13 -7.07 -4.68
CA PRO A 71 2.43 -8.32 -4.90
C PRO A 71 2.96 -9.41 -3.95
N ARG A 72 2.07 -10.27 -3.47
CA ARG A 72 2.44 -11.39 -2.58
C ARG A 72 3.15 -12.52 -3.31
N GLY A 73 2.91 -12.63 -4.61
CA GLY A 73 3.49 -13.62 -5.51
C GLY A 73 3.27 -13.19 -6.95
N PHE A 74 3.90 -13.87 -7.88
CA PHE A 74 3.76 -13.57 -9.32
C PHE A 74 2.37 -13.87 -9.86
N ILE A 75 1.66 -14.81 -9.23
CA ILE A 75 0.28 -15.16 -9.56
C ILE A 75 -0.58 -14.95 -8.32
N SER A 76 -1.65 -14.21 -8.45
CA SER A 76 -2.70 -14.14 -7.45
C SER A 76 -3.90 -14.96 -7.91
N VAL A 77 -4.51 -15.68 -6.95
CA VAL A 77 -5.70 -16.50 -7.19
C VAL A 77 -6.81 -15.94 -6.33
N LYS A 78 -7.90 -15.53 -6.96
CA LYS A 78 -9.09 -15.07 -6.25
C LYS A 78 -10.26 -15.99 -6.57
N GLN A 79 -10.80 -16.59 -5.53
CA GLN A 79 -12.02 -17.39 -5.64
C GLN A 79 -13.24 -16.50 -5.42
N SER A 80 -14.19 -16.55 -6.34
CA SER A 80 -15.50 -15.89 -6.24
C SER A 80 -16.61 -16.91 -6.39
N LYS A 81 -17.88 -16.47 -6.26
CA LYS A 81 -19.05 -17.31 -6.52
C LYS A 81 -19.11 -17.78 -7.98
N ASP A 82 -18.56 -16.99 -8.88
CA ASP A 82 -18.61 -17.22 -10.34
C ASP A 82 -17.39 -18.01 -10.86
N GLY A 83 -16.45 -18.38 -9.98
CA GLY A 83 -15.30 -19.17 -10.35
C GLY A 83 -13.98 -18.69 -9.75
N ILE A 84 -12.88 -19.23 -10.27
CA ILE A 84 -11.51 -18.92 -9.87
C ILE A 84 -10.92 -17.98 -10.91
N LEU A 85 -10.48 -16.79 -10.47
CA LEU A 85 -9.75 -15.85 -11.29
C LEU A 85 -8.26 -15.94 -10.93
N LYS A 86 -7.43 -16.22 -11.93
CA LYS A 86 -5.97 -16.17 -11.81
C LYS A 86 -5.47 -14.90 -12.48
N GLN A 87 -4.59 -14.19 -11.83
CA GLN A 87 -4.01 -12.95 -12.32
C GLN A 87 -2.49 -12.99 -12.16
N VAL A 88 -1.78 -12.75 -13.25
CA VAL A 88 -0.32 -12.68 -13.29
C VAL A 88 0.10 -11.23 -13.14
N VAL A 89 1.18 -10.97 -12.42
CA VAL A 89 1.73 -9.61 -12.29
C VAL A 89 2.02 -8.98 -13.67
N PRO A 90 1.87 -7.66 -13.83
CA PRO A 90 2.09 -6.99 -15.10
C PRO A 90 3.47 -7.27 -15.69
N GLU A 91 3.53 -7.48 -16.98
CA GLU A 91 4.77 -7.71 -17.76
C GLU A 91 5.71 -8.79 -17.15
N PHE A 92 5.14 -9.86 -16.64
CA PHE A 92 5.88 -10.92 -15.96
C PHE A 92 7.09 -11.40 -16.77
N GLU A 93 6.92 -11.68 -18.06
CA GLU A 93 8.00 -12.18 -18.92
C GLU A 93 9.23 -11.28 -18.95
N LYS A 94 9.03 -9.96 -18.85
CA LYS A 94 10.11 -8.97 -18.90
C LYS A 94 10.61 -8.55 -17.53
N LEU A 95 9.70 -8.46 -16.54
CA LEU A 95 9.97 -7.77 -15.27
C LEU A 95 10.03 -8.70 -14.05
N HIS A 96 9.81 -10.02 -14.20
CA HIS A 96 9.78 -10.93 -13.05
C HIS A 96 11.03 -10.85 -12.15
N LYS A 97 12.22 -10.61 -12.73
CA LYS A 97 13.48 -10.45 -11.99
C LYS A 97 13.62 -9.10 -11.27
N SER A 98 12.76 -8.13 -11.60
CA SER A 98 12.76 -6.79 -11.02
C SER A 98 11.66 -6.59 -9.98
N TYR A 99 10.77 -7.57 -9.83
CA TYR A 99 9.74 -7.52 -8.79
C TYR A 99 10.34 -7.82 -7.42
N GLU A 100 9.97 -7.01 -6.44
CA GLU A 100 10.14 -7.29 -5.04
C GLU A 100 8.80 -7.78 -4.49
N LEU A 101 8.74 -9.02 -4.02
CA LEU A 101 7.51 -9.59 -3.50
C LEU A 101 7.33 -9.22 -2.01
N LEU A 102 6.09 -9.13 -1.58
CA LEU A 102 5.75 -8.68 -0.22
C LEU A 102 6.49 -9.46 0.88
N TRP A 103 6.59 -10.78 0.72
CA TRP A 103 7.20 -11.65 1.72
C TRP A 103 8.74 -11.68 1.68
N ASP A 104 9.36 -11.08 0.66
CA ASP A 104 10.81 -10.90 0.57
C ASP A 104 11.27 -9.64 1.31
N ILE A 105 10.33 -8.73 1.64
CA ILE A 105 10.58 -7.51 2.41
C ILE A 105 10.74 -7.87 3.89
N LYS A 106 11.87 -7.48 4.47
CA LYS A 106 12.23 -7.86 5.85
C LYS A 106 11.51 -7.06 6.94
N ASP A 107 11.12 -5.82 6.63
CA ASP A 107 10.45 -4.95 7.59
C ASP A 107 9.46 -4.01 6.89
N ASN A 108 8.61 -3.36 7.68
CA ASN A 108 7.59 -2.46 7.15
C ASN A 108 8.06 -1.00 7.00
N GLU A 109 9.33 -0.69 7.25
CA GLU A 109 9.81 0.69 7.34
C GLU A 109 9.55 1.48 6.05
N GLY A 110 10.08 1.00 4.92
CA GLY A 110 9.93 1.68 3.62
C GLY A 110 8.46 1.78 3.19
N TYR A 111 7.67 0.76 3.46
CA TYR A 111 6.25 0.77 3.17
C TYR A 111 5.49 1.82 4.03
N LEU A 112 5.78 1.90 5.33
CA LEU A 112 5.20 2.91 6.21
C LEU A 112 5.60 4.32 5.81
N GLN A 113 6.86 4.53 5.42
CA GLN A 113 7.33 5.82 4.89
C GLN A 113 6.58 6.21 3.62
N LEU A 114 6.40 5.29 2.67
CA LEU A 114 5.64 5.52 1.45
C LEU A 114 4.19 5.91 1.74
N CYS A 115 3.51 5.15 2.60
CA CYS A 115 2.14 5.45 3.02
C CYS A 115 2.04 6.83 3.69
N ALA A 116 3.01 7.19 4.51
CA ALA A 116 3.05 8.47 5.19
C ALA A 116 3.30 9.65 4.22
N ILE A 117 4.15 9.47 3.20
CA ILE A 117 4.33 10.45 2.13
C ILE A 117 3.02 10.67 1.38
N MET A 118 2.31 9.60 1.02
CA MET A 118 1.00 9.70 0.38
C MET A 118 -0.05 10.37 1.28
N GLN A 119 0.04 10.16 2.60
CA GLN A 119 -0.88 10.75 3.57
C GLN A 119 -0.84 12.28 3.58
N LYS A 120 0.24 12.93 3.09
CA LYS A 120 0.30 14.40 2.90
C LYS A 120 -0.85 14.91 2.02
N PHE A 121 -1.34 14.09 1.09
CA PHE A 121 -2.29 14.48 0.06
C PHE A 121 -3.69 13.90 0.27
N VAL A 122 -3.87 13.09 1.31
CA VAL A 122 -5.12 12.39 1.58
C VAL A 122 -5.76 12.96 2.84
N ASP A 123 -6.97 13.50 2.71
CA ASP A 123 -7.66 14.17 3.82
C ASP A 123 -8.26 13.18 4.85
N GLN A 124 -8.67 12.01 4.42
CA GLN A 124 -9.08 10.93 5.30
C GLN A 124 -7.90 9.99 5.60
N SER A 125 -8.13 8.70 5.63
CA SER A 125 -7.10 7.72 5.94
C SER A 125 -6.71 6.86 4.73
N ILE A 126 -5.56 6.22 4.87
CA ILE A 126 -5.07 5.17 3.99
C ILE A 126 -5.23 3.86 4.73
N SER A 127 -5.81 2.85 4.08
CA SER A 127 -5.87 1.48 4.62
C SER A 127 -4.48 0.85 4.58
N THR A 128 -3.68 1.16 5.60
CA THR A 128 -2.28 0.76 5.70
C THR A 128 -2.18 -0.58 6.42
N ASN A 129 -1.64 -1.59 5.75
CA ASN A 129 -1.39 -2.90 6.34
C ASN A 129 0.07 -3.01 6.79
N THR A 130 0.35 -3.84 7.78
CA THR A 130 1.70 -4.30 8.10
C THR A 130 1.81 -5.80 7.84
N HIS A 131 3.01 -6.27 7.54
CA HIS A 131 3.25 -7.62 7.06
C HIS A 131 4.40 -8.24 7.82
N TYR A 132 4.20 -9.49 8.25
CA TYR A 132 5.17 -10.22 9.04
C TYR A 132 5.27 -11.67 8.56
N ASP A 133 6.47 -12.10 8.22
CA ASP A 133 6.76 -13.50 7.93
C ASP A 133 7.44 -14.12 9.14
N PRO A 134 6.76 -14.98 9.94
CA PRO A 134 7.35 -15.61 11.10
C PRO A 134 8.59 -16.44 10.79
N SER A 135 8.70 -16.98 9.58
CA SER A 135 9.84 -17.82 9.18
C SER A 135 11.18 -17.06 9.13
N GLN A 136 11.11 -15.71 9.09
CA GLN A 136 12.29 -14.86 9.12
C GLN A 136 12.87 -14.64 10.53
N TYR A 137 12.22 -15.16 11.58
CA TYR A 137 12.59 -14.93 12.97
C TYR A 137 12.82 -16.24 13.73
N ASP A 138 13.62 -16.18 14.77
CA ASP A 138 13.95 -17.33 15.62
C ASP A 138 12.67 -17.96 16.19
N GLY A 139 12.60 -19.28 16.09
CA GLY A 139 11.46 -20.05 16.55
C GLY A 139 10.15 -19.77 15.81
N ASN A 140 10.22 -19.22 14.59
CA ASN A 140 9.07 -18.83 13.77
C ASN A 140 8.07 -17.92 14.53
N ARG A 141 8.62 -16.96 15.27
CA ARG A 141 7.82 -16.03 16.06
C ARG A 141 8.22 -14.59 15.78
N VAL A 142 7.28 -13.77 15.37
CA VAL A 142 7.50 -12.34 15.19
C VAL A 142 7.76 -11.69 16.56
N PRO A 143 8.90 -11.00 16.75
CA PRO A 143 9.19 -10.33 18.01
C PRO A 143 8.17 -9.22 18.29
N MET A 144 7.56 -9.19 19.48
CA MET A 144 6.61 -8.14 19.87
C MET A 144 7.22 -6.74 19.77
N LYS A 145 8.54 -6.62 19.99
CA LYS A 145 9.27 -5.35 19.83
C LYS A 145 9.12 -4.79 18.42
N LEU A 146 9.21 -5.63 17.38
CA LEU A 146 9.06 -5.20 15.98
C LEU A 146 7.67 -4.62 15.75
N PHE A 147 6.64 -5.35 16.16
CA PHE A 147 5.25 -4.89 16.07
C PHE A 147 5.03 -3.55 16.75
N LEU A 148 5.53 -3.38 17.97
CA LEU A 148 5.41 -2.11 18.71
C LEU A 148 6.19 -0.98 18.03
N MET A 149 7.37 -1.26 17.47
CA MET A 149 8.15 -0.27 16.75
C MET A 149 7.43 0.20 15.48
N ASP A 150 6.82 -0.70 14.72
CA ASP A 150 6.06 -0.33 13.52
C ASP A 150 4.84 0.54 13.87
N LEU A 151 4.13 0.22 14.97
CA LEU A 151 3.04 1.04 15.47
C LEU A 151 3.50 2.46 15.86
N LEU A 152 4.63 2.57 16.58
CA LEU A 152 5.19 3.85 16.97
C LEU A 152 5.68 4.67 15.76
N LYS A 153 6.29 4.01 14.77
CA LYS A 153 6.70 4.65 13.52
C LYS A 153 5.50 5.15 12.73
N ALA A 154 4.46 4.33 12.55
CA ALA A 154 3.23 4.74 11.89
C ALA A 154 2.63 6.01 12.54
N TYR A 155 2.61 6.05 13.87
CA TYR A 155 2.16 7.23 14.61
C TYR A 155 3.10 8.44 14.42
N LYS A 156 4.41 8.24 14.51
CA LYS A 156 5.42 9.28 14.31
C LYS A 156 5.30 9.90 12.91
N TYR A 157 5.14 9.07 11.90
CA TYR A 157 5.03 9.51 10.50
C TYR A 157 3.67 10.11 10.13
N GLY A 158 2.70 10.05 11.05
CA GLY A 158 1.39 10.66 10.85
C GLY A 158 0.44 9.84 9.99
N ILE A 159 0.64 8.53 9.91
CA ILE A 159 -0.34 7.60 9.35
C ILE A 159 -1.56 7.62 10.25
N LYS A 160 -2.74 7.89 9.67
CA LYS A 160 -3.96 8.10 10.44
C LYS A 160 -4.59 6.82 10.96
N THR A 161 -4.45 5.71 10.21
CA THR A 161 -4.96 4.39 10.62
C THR A 161 -4.04 3.29 10.14
N LEU A 162 -3.94 2.22 10.94
CA LEU A 162 -3.54 0.89 10.48
C LEU A 162 -4.80 0.07 10.23
N TYR A 163 -4.73 -0.92 9.32
CA TYR A 163 -5.89 -1.71 8.92
C TYR A 163 -5.71 -3.18 9.29
N TYR A 164 -4.87 -3.93 8.59
CA TYR A 164 -4.54 -5.30 8.90
C TYR A 164 -3.08 -5.47 9.32
N HIS A 165 -2.85 -6.46 10.19
CA HIS A 165 -1.53 -7.00 10.49
C HIS A 165 -1.45 -8.39 9.87
N ASN A 166 -0.99 -8.47 8.64
CA ASN A 166 -0.92 -9.72 7.90
C ASN A 166 0.26 -10.55 8.38
N THR A 167 0.02 -11.82 8.63
CA THR A 167 1.06 -12.78 8.98
C THR A 167 1.09 -13.87 7.91
N ARG A 168 2.26 -14.24 7.43
CA ARG A 168 2.42 -15.36 6.53
C ARG A 168 2.23 -16.65 7.31
N ASP A 169 1.10 -17.33 7.11
CA ASP A 169 0.71 -18.55 7.82
C ASP A 169 0.96 -19.83 7.01
N GLY A 170 1.38 -19.70 5.74
CA GLY A 170 1.60 -20.82 4.83
C GLY A 170 0.32 -21.35 4.18
N ALA A 171 -0.86 -21.06 4.72
CA ALA A 171 -2.12 -21.65 4.22
C ALA A 171 -2.53 -21.14 2.83
N SER A 172 -2.09 -19.94 2.45
CA SER A 172 -2.37 -19.34 1.14
C SER A 172 -1.22 -19.49 0.13
N ASP A 173 -0.06 -19.94 0.58
CA ASP A 173 1.16 -19.98 -0.25
C ASP A 173 1.26 -21.25 -1.12
N ASP A 174 0.57 -22.33 -0.77
CA ASP A 174 0.59 -23.59 -1.53
C ASP A 174 0.11 -23.41 -2.98
N GLN A 175 -0.71 -22.40 -3.25
CA GLN A 175 -1.17 -22.10 -4.60
C GLN A 175 -0.16 -21.26 -5.41
N ASN A 176 0.76 -20.55 -4.75
CA ASN A 176 1.82 -19.77 -5.38
C ASN A 176 3.16 -20.53 -5.45
N ALA A 177 3.29 -21.64 -4.72
CA ALA A 177 4.51 -22.44 -4.67
C ALA A 177 4.81 -23.21 -5.97
N ALA A 178 3.86 -23.28 -6.90
CA ALA A 178 4.02 -23.98 -8.17
C ALA A 178 4.95 -23.26 -9.18
N ILE A 179 5.42 -22.04 -8.85
CA ILE A 179 6.40 -21.35 -9.71
C ILE A 179 7.64 -21.01 -8.86
N LYS A 180 8.28 -22.03 -8.32
CA LYS A 180 9.65 -21.96 -7.82
C LYS A 180 10.54 -22.69 -8.82
N GLY A 181 11.25 -21.96 -9.61
CA GLY A 181 12.39 -22.47 -10.35
C GLY A 181 12.53 -21.85 -11.71
N ASP A 182 13.67 -21.26 -11.96
CA ASP A 182 14.19 -20.90 -13.28
C ASP A 182 14.36 -22.15 -14.20
N ASP A 183 14.11 -23.36 -13.68
CA ASP A 183 14.39 -24.63 -14.36
C ASP A 183 13.19 -25.20 -15.13
N ASP A 184 11.97 -24.67 -14.94
CA ASP A 184 10.78 -25.20 -15.61
C ASP A 184 10.33 -24.39 -16.85
N CYS A 185 11.11 -23.43 -17.27
CA CYS A 185 10.89 -22.68 -18.51
C CYS A 185 11.87 -23.18 -19.60
N GLU A 186 11.63 -24.36 -20.18
CA GLU A 186 12.22 -24.73 -21.47
C GLU A 186 11.46 -24.01 -22.58
N ASP A 187 12.21 -23.33 -23.47
CA ASP A 187 11.71 -22.68 -24.69
C ASP A 187 10.76 -21.46 -24.52
N GLY A 188 10.83 -20.70 -23.42
CA GLY A 188 10.11 -19.43 -23.32
C GLY A 188 8.59 -19.56 -23.11
N VAL A 189 8.08 -20.75 -22.80
CA VAL A 189 6.67 -20.99 -22.47
C VAL A 189 6.57 -21.63 -21.10
N CYS A 190 6.15 -20.84 -20.10
CA CYS A 190 5.79 -21.41 -18.81
C CYS A 190 4.51 -22.24 -18.97
N LYS A 191 4.54 -23.52 -18.63
CA LYS A 191 3.34 -24.34 -18.53
C LYS A 191 2.57 -23.90 -17.29
N LEU A 192 1.45 -23.22 -17.48
CA LEU A 192 0.47 -22.84 -16.45
C LEU A 192 -0.39 -24.04 -16.05
#